data_c1a21fd952731ad9a86fbc8b11eb8c38
#
_entry.id   c1a21fd952731ad9a86fbc8b11eb8c38
#
_cell.length_a   1.000
_cell.length_b   1.000
_cell.length_c   1.000
_cell.angle_alpha   90.00
_cell.angle_beta   90.00
_cell.angle_gamma   90.00
#
_symmetry.space_group_name_H-M   'P 1'
#
loop_
_entity.id
_entity.type
_entity.pdbx_description
1 polymer ?
#
loop_
_entity_poly.entity_id
_entity_poly.type
_entity_poly.pdbx_seq_one_letter_code
_entity_poly.pdbx_strand_id
1 'polypeptide(L)'
;EMSASLVGSEMCIRDRKIRQYLIDNNFIDCIIQLPGNLFFGTSIATCIMVLKKSKAENKTLFIDASKEFVKVTNNNKLTEDNIAKIVASFVDREDKDYFCRLVPNDEIAEQDYNLSVSTYVEQEDTREVINITELNAEIKRIVAREQVLRDEIDKIVAEIEGC
;
A
#
# COMPACT_ATOMS: atom_id res chain seq x y z
N GLU A 1 -22.90 7.63 18.98
CA GLU A 1 -23.02 8.04 17.56
C GLU A 1 -21.68 7.89 16.88
N MET A 2 -21.61 7.05 15.87
CA MET A 2 -20.44 6.92 14.99
C MET A 2 -20.63 7.85 13.80
N SER A 3 -19.65 8.69 13.52
CA SER A 3 -19.59 9.48 12.31
C SER A 3 -18.38 9.02 11.48
N ALA A 4 -18.61 8.63 10.24
CA ALA A 4 -17.55 8.32 9.28
C ALA A 4 -17.42 9.47 8.27
N SER A 5 -16.22 9.94 8.05
CA SER A 5 -15.91 10.98 7.06
C SER A 5 -14.85 10.47 6.09
N LEU A 6 -15.11 10.66 4.79
CA LEU A 6 -14.13 10.45 3.73
C LEU A 6 -13.26 11.71 3.61
N VAL A 7 -11.96 11.55 3.85
CA VAL A 7 -11.00 12.66 3.78
C VAL A 7 -9.85 12.25 2.86
N GLY A 8 -9.48 13.12 1.93
CA GLY A 8 -8.29 12.93 1.10
C GLY A 8 -7.04 12.84 1.98
N SER A 9 -6.19 11.84 1.72
CA SER A 9 -5.11 11.40 2.61
C SER A 9 -4.08 12.49 2.98
N GLU A 10 -3.94 13.52 2.17
CA GLU A 10 -2.92 14.55 2.42
C GLU A 10 -3.39 15.72 3.31
N MET A 11 -4.69 16.02 3.35
CA MET A 11 -5.17 17.22 4.05
C MET A 11 -5.34 17.02 5.56
N CYS A 12 -5.73 15.83 6.01
CA CYS A 12 -5.85 15.52 7.44
C CYS A 12 -4.53 15.19 8.13
N ILE A 13 -3.51 14.77 7.36
CA ILE A 13 -2.21 14.34 7.92
C ILE A 13 -1.31 15.55 8.19
N ARG A 14 -1.52 16.71 7.55
CA ARG A 14 -0.63 17.88 7.67
C ARG A 14 -0.81 18.69 8.95
N ASP A 15 -1.99 18.74 9.54
CA ASP A 15 -2.18 19.54 10.75
C ASP A 15 -1.96 18.68 12.03
N ARG A 16 -0.74 18.74 12.54
CA ARG A 16 -0.34 18.03 13.77
C ARG A 16 -1.25 18.36 14.95
N LYS A 17 -1.70 19.61 15.09
CA LYS A 17 -2.55 20.05 16.21
C LYS A 17 -3.93 19.38 16.19
N ILE A 18 -4.51 19.21 15.00
CA ILE A 18 -5.80 18.53 14.86
C ILE A 18 -5.63 17.05 15.17
N ARG A 19 -4.59 16.40 14.65
CA ARG A 19 -4.29 14.99 14.94
C ARG A 19 -4.06 14.76 16.43
N GLN A 20 -3.23 15.61 17.04
CA GLN A 20 -2.98 15.59 18.47
C GLN A 20 -4.28 15.73 19.27
N TYR A 21 -5.11 16.71 18.96
CA TYR A 21 -6.38 16.91 19.64
C TYR A 21 -7.29 15.66 19.55
N LEU A 22 -7.37 15.02 18.38
CA LEU A 22 -8.20 13.84 18.17
C LEU A 22 -7.69 12.62 18.92
N ILE A 23 -6.38 12.42 18.99
CA ILE A 23 -5.75 11.29 19.71
C ILE A 23 -5.80 11.51 21.21
N ASP A 24 -5.42 12.71 21.70
CA ASP A 24 -5.39 13.03 23.14
C ASP A 24 -6.79 12.94 23.76
N ASN A 25 -7.83 13.28 23.00
CA ASN A 25 -9.22 13.12 23.43
C ASN A 25 -9.83 11.75 23.12
N ASN A 26 -9.04 10.81 22.61
CA ASN A 26 -9.46 9.44 22.29
C ASN A 26 -10.67 9.37 21.35
N PHE A 27 -10.72 10.25 20.33
CA PHE A 27 -11.85 10.31 19.39
C PHE A 27 -11.68 9.40 18.18
N ILE A 28 -10.45 9.03 17.81
CA ILE A 28 -10.22 8.16 16.65
C ILE A 28 -10.42 6.70 17.04
N ASP A 29 -11.39 6.04 16.46
CA ASP A 29 -11.67 4.62 16.68
C ASP A 29 -10.95 3.72 15.68
N CYS A 30 -10.99 4.07 14.40
CA CYS A 30 -10.34 3.31 13.33
C CYS A 30 -9.91 4.21 12.17
N ILE A 31 -8.82 3.83 11.51
CA ILE A 31 -8.37 4.42 10.25
C ILE A 31 -8.21 3.29 9.23
N ILE A 32 -8.92 3.40 8.11
CA ILE A 32 -8.94 2.40 7.04
C ILE A 32 -8.35 3.03 5.79
N GLN A 33 -7.23 2.54 5.31
CA GLN A 33 -6.67 2.95 4.03
C GLN A 33 -7.33 2.19 2.90
N LEU A 34 -7.84 2.91 1.91
CA LEU A 34 -8.48 2.37 0.73
C LEU A 34 -7.52 2.31 -0.46
N PRO A 35 -7.79 1.46 -1.46
CA PRO A 35 -7.03 1.42 -2.70
C PRO A 35 -7.03 2.75 -3.44
N GLY A 36 -5.95 3.05 -4.16
CA GLY A 36 -5.96 4.12 -5.17
C GLY A 36 -6.87 3.80 -6.34
N ASN A 37 -7.14 4.77 -7.20
CA ASN A 37 -8.03 4.63 -8.37
C ASN A 37 -9.44 4.09 -8.05
N LEU A 38 -9.92 4.25 -6.81
CA LEU A 38 -11.25 3.83 -6.39
C LEU A 38 -12.33 4.81 -6.84
N PHE A 39 -12.00 6.10 -6.86
CA PHE A 39 -12.93 7.17 -7.21
C PHE A 39 -12.68 7.67 -8.62
N PHE A 40 -13.77 8.04 -9.31
CA PHE A 40 -13.68 8.56 -10.67
C PHE A 40 -12.84 9.85 -10.73
N GLY A 41 -11.90 9.90 -11.68
CA GLY A 41 -11.09 11.10 -11.94
C GLY A 41 -9.91 11.32 -10.99
N THR A 42 -9.61 10.41 -10.08
CA THR A 42 -8.43 10.50 -9.20
C THR A 42 -7.74 9.16 -9.01
N SER A 43 -6.41 9.18 -9.05
CA SER A 43 -5.57 8.03 -8.71
C SER A 43 -5.16 7.98 -7.24
N ILE A 44 -5.53 8.99 -6.47
CA ILE A 44 -5.08 9.16 -5.08
C ILE A 44 -5.74 8.10 -4.20
N ALA A 45 -4.94 7.45 -3.35
CA ALA A 45 -5.45 6.61 -2.28
C ALA A 45 -6.14 7.47 -1.22
N THR A 46 -7.31 7.03 -0.75
CA THR A 46 -8.08 7.72 0.28
C THR A 46 -8.13 6.90 1.55
N CYS A 47 -8.49 7.51 2.66
CA CYS A 47 -8.72 6.81 3.92
C CYS A 47 -10.10 7.15 4.50
N ILE A 48 -10.66 6.20 5.26
CA ILE A 48 -11.85 6.41 6.08
C ILE A 48 -11.37 6.55 7.52
N MET A 49 -11.71 7.66 8.16
CA MET A 49 -11.47 7.88 9.58
C MET A 49 -12.79 7.72 10.33
N VAL A 50 -12.84 6.76 11.24
CA VAL A 50 -14.00 6.52 12.10
C VAL A 50 -13.78 7.22 13.43
N LEU A 51 -14.70 8.13 13.76
CA LEU A 51 -14.65 8.90 15.01
C LEU A 51 -15.75 8.43 15.97
N LYS A 52 -15.38 8.28 17.25
CA LYS A 52 -16.28 7.82 18.33
C LYS A 52 -16.05 8.67 19.59
N LYS A 53 -17.09 9.36 20.06
CA LYS A 53 -17.00 10.25 21.23
C LYS A 53 -16.84 9.55 22.59
N SER A 54 -17.30 8.33 22.71
CA SER A 54 -17.31 7.58 23.99
C SER A 54 -16.61 6.25 23.81
N LYS A 55 -15.31 6.28 23.67
CA LYS A 55 -14.49 5.09 23.49
C LYS A 55 -13.92 4.68 24.85
N ALA A 56 -14.10 3.42 25.22
CA ALA A 56 -13.62 2.89 26.49
C ALA A 56 -12.12 2.55 26.48
N GLU A 57 -11.61 2.12 25.31
CA GLU A 57 -10.22 1.72 25.12
C GLU A 57 -9.39 2.85 24.52
N ASN A 58 -8.16 3.02 25.01
CA ASN A 58 -7.23 4.03 24.49
C ASN A 58 -6.35 3.46 23.38
N LYS A 59 -6.98 2.84 22.36
CA LYS A 59 -6.30 2.20 21.22
C LYS A 59 -7.00 2.57 19.93
N THR A 60 -6.26 2.78 18.88
CA THR A 60 -6.77 3.07 17.53
C THR A 60 -6.47 1.90 16.60
N LEU A 61 -7.47 1.44 15.85
CA LEU A 61 -7.30 0.37 14.87
C LEU A 61 -6.86 0.96 13.52
N PHE A 62 -5.79 0.43 12.96
CA PHE A 62 -5.33 0.75 11.62
C PHE A 62 -5.57 -0.44 10.69
N ILE A 63 -6.22 -0.22 9.56
CA ILE A 63 -6.52 -1.25 8.56
C ILE A 63 -5.93 -0.82 7.21
N ASP A 64 -5.08 -1.65 6.64
CA ASP A 64 -4.57 -1.47 5.28
C ASP A 64 -5.38 -2.31 4.28
N ALA A 65 -6.35 -1.68 3.63
CA ALA A 65 -7.12 -2.26 2.55
C ALA A 65 -6.61 -1.83 1.16
N SER A 66 -5.40 -1.31 1.04
CA SER A 66 -4.84 -0.80 -0.22
C SER A 66 -4.73 -1.87 -1.32
N LYS A 67 -4.60 -3.15 -0.94
CA LYS A 67 -4.53 -4.31 -1.84
C LYS A 67 -5.88 -5.00 -2.06
N GLU A 68 -6.92 -4.60 -1.33
CA GLU A 68 -8.26 -5.22 -1.37
C GLU A 68 -9.12 -4.58 -2.46
N PHE A 69 -8.88 -4.95 -3.72
CA PHE A 69 -9.67 -4.45 -4.84
C PHE A 69 -9.67 -5.43 -6.02
N VAL A 70 -10.65 -5.25 -6.91
CA VAL A 70 -10.66 -5.87 -8.22
C VAL A 70 -10.54 -4.77 -9.28
N LYS A 71 -9.62 -4.97 -10.22
CA LYS A 71 -9.41 -4.02 -11.31
C LYS A 71 -10.51 -4.15 -12.35
N VAL A 72 -11.25 -3.06 -12.59
CA VAL A 72 -12.29 -2.99 -13.61
C VAL A 72 -11.91 -1.89 -14.60
N THR A 73 -11.38 -2.29 -15.74
CA THR A 73 -10.87 -1.37 -16.78
C THR A 73 -9.80 -0.42 -16.24
N ASN A 74 -10.10 0.85 -16.08
CA ASN A 74 -9.17 1.87 -15.60
C ASN A 74 -9.30 2.18 -14.11
N ASN A 75 -10.35 1.69 -13.44
CA ASN A 75 -10.62 1.97 -12.03
C ASN A 75 -10.57 0.69 -11.20
N ASN A 76 -10.29 0.84 -9.91
CA ASN A 76 -10.41 -0.21 -8.93
C ASN A 76 -11.82 -0.22 -8.34
N LYS A 77 -12.31 -1.40 -7.97
CA LYS A 77 -13.62 -1.57 -7.33
C LYS A 77 -13.47 -2.47 -6.10
N LEU A 78 -14.12 -2.08 -5.01
CA LEU A 78 -14.31 -2.96 -3.86
C LEU A 78 -15.46 -3.92 -4.15
N THR A 79 -15.22 -5.21 -3.97
CA THR A 79 -16.25 -6.24 -4.00
C THR A 79 -16.92 -6.38 -2.63
N GLU A 80 -18.05 -7.07 -2.57
CA GLU A 80 -18.72 -7.36 -1.31
C GLU A 80 -17.81 -8.17 -0.37
N ASP A 81 -17.00 -9.08 -0.90
CA ASP A 81 -16.03 -9.86 -0.11
C ASP A 81 -14.92 -8.97 0.48
N ASN A 82 -14.39 -8.01 -0.29
CA ASN A 82 -13.41 -7.06 0.22
C ASN A 82 -14.02 -6.20 1.36
N ILE A 83 -15.25 -5.73 1.17
CA ILE A 83 -15.97 -4.95 2.18
C ILE A 83 -16.23 -5.81 3.43
N ALA A 84 -16.67 -7.05 3.26
CA ALA A 84 -16.92 -7.97 4.37
C ALA A 84 -15.65 -8.25 5.18
N LYS A 85 -14.49 -8.42 4.51
CA LYS A 85 -13.19 -8.61 5.14
C LYS A 85 -12.78 -7.39 5.98
N ILE A 86 -12.95 -6.18 5.44
CA ILE A 86 -12.65 -4.93 6.15
C ILE A 86 -13.56 -4.78 7.37
N VAL A 87 -14.87 -5.01 7.21
CA VAL A 87 -15.86 -4.91 8.28
C VAL A 87 -15.62 -5.95 9.37
N ALA A 88 -15.30 -7.20 8.99
CA ALA A 88 -14.95 -8.25 9.95
C ALA A 88 -13.75 -7.84 10.81
N SER A 89 -12.66 -7.35 10.20
CA SER A 89 -11.49 -6.89 10.96
C SER A 89 -11.78 -5.67 11.84
N PHE A 90 -12.69 -4.79 11.40
CA PHE A 90 -13.14 -3.66 12.23
C PHE A 90 -13.94 -4.15 13.47
N VAL A 91 -14.75 -5.21 13.34
CA VAL A 91 -15.54 -5.78 14.44
C VAL A 91 -14.68 -6.62 15.37
N ASP A 92 -13.83 -7.48 14.81
CA ASP A 92 -12.96 -8.41 15.56
C ASP A 92 -11.91 -7.66 16.39
N ARG A 93 -11.39 -6.53 15.87
CA ARG A 93 -10.34 -5.71 16.51
C ARG A 93 -9.09 -6.51 16.91
N GLU A 94 -8.77 -7.52 16.13
CA GLU A 94 -7.58 -8.35 16.29
C GLU A 94 -6.48 -7.91 15.34
N ASP A 95 -5.22 -8.05 15.79
CA ASP A 95 -4.07 -7.82 14.94
C ASP A 95 -3.99 -8.93 13.88
N LYS A 96 -3.84 -8.54 12.62
CA LYS A 96 -3.61 -9.45 11.49
C LYS A 96 -2.42 -8.94 10.70
N ASP A 97 -1.42 -9.80 10.53
CA ASP A 97 -0.20 -9.47 9.79
C ASP A 97 -0.53 -8.90 8.41
N TYR A 98 0.16 -7.83 8.05
CA TYR A 98 0.04 -7.12 6.77
C TYR A 98 -1.36 -6.56 6.44
N PHE A 99 -2.30 -6.60 7.39
CA PHE A 99 -3.67 -6.14 7.14
C PHE A 99 -4.20 -5.16 8.19
N CYS A 100 -4.12 -5.47 9.48
CA CYS A 100 -4.57 -4.56 10.52
C CYS A 100 -3.78 -4.69 11.83
N ARG A 101 -3.66 -3.55 12.52
CA ARG A 101 -2.98 -3.46 13.82
C ARG A 101 -3.72 -2.53 14.76
N LEU A 102 -3.87 -2.96 16.00
CA LEU A 102 -4.46 -2.19 17.08
C LEU A 102 -3.35 -1.47 17.88
N VAL A 103 -3.23 -0.17 17.72
CA VAL A 103 -2.14 0.66 18.23
C VAL A 103 -2.60 1.48 19.43
N PRO A 104 -1.87 1.45 20.58
CA PRO A 104 -2.12 2.35 21.70
C PRO A 104 -1.92 3.82 21.28
N ASN A 105 -2.76 4.73 21.81
CA ASN A 105 -2.64 6.15 21.49
C ASN A 105 -1.30 6.75 21.95
N ASP A 106 -0.67 6.19 22.96
CA ASP A 106 0.67 6.61 23.43
C ASP A 106 1.74 6.35 22.36
N GLU A 107 1.70 5.19 21.69
CA GLU A 107 2.59 4.87 20.56
C GLU A 107 2.38 5.85 19.39
N ILE A 108 1.13 6.26 19.13
CA ILE A 108 0.82 7.25 18.08
C ILE A 108 1.39 8.63 18.47
N ALA A 109 1.35 9.00 19.73
CA ALA A 109 1.93 10.25 20.23
C ALA A 109 3.46 10.27 20.06
N GLU A 110 4.14 9.15 20.34
CA GLU A 110 5.59 8.97 20.14
C GLU A 110 5.99 9.11 18.65
N GLN A 111 5.11 8.72 17.73
CA GLN A 111 5.28 8.85 16.28
C GLN A 111 4.80 10.22 15.74
N ASP A 112 4.86 11.26 16.55
CA ASP A 112 4.47 12.64 16.20
C ASP A 112 3.01 12.75 15.70
N TYR A 113 2.12 11.96 16.29
CA TYR A 113 0.71 11.87 15.91
C TYR A 113 0.51 11.53 14.42
N ASN A 114 1.41 10.71 13.88
CA ASN A 114 1.28 10.23 12.51
C ASN A 114 0.08 9.27 12.42
N LEU A 115 -0.82 9.51 11.47
CA LEU A 115 -2.03 8.72 11.22
C LEU A 115 -1.95 7.92 9.92
N SER A 116 -0.75 7.80 9.33
CA SER A 116 -0.55 6.98 8.14
C SER A 116 -0.58 5.51 8.50
N VAL A 117 -1.45 4.76 7.83
CA VAL A 117 -1.61 3.31 8.07
C VAL A 117 -0.31 2.56 7.80
N SER A 118 0.46 2.95 6.78
CA SER A 118 1.74 2.33 6.43
C SER A 118 2.85 2.48 7.49
N THR A 119 2.65 3.34 8.51
CA THR A 119 3.58 3.47 9.63
C THR A 119 3.39 2.34 10.65
N TYR A 120 2.18 1.82 10.78
CA TYR A 120 1.80 0.85 11.82
C TYR A 120 1.54 -0.54 11.27
N VAL A 121 1.06 -0.63 10.04
CA VAL A 121 0.82 -1.91 9.35
C VAL A 121 1.94 -2.13 8.35
N GLU A 122 2.76 -3.15 8.58
CA GLU A 122 3.81 -3.53 7.64
C GLU A 122 3.18 -3.98 6.32
N GLN A 123 3.78 -3.57 5.22
CA GLN A 123 3.37 -4.09 3.93
C GLN A 123 4.13 -5.38 3.64
N GLU A 124 3.42 -6.38 3.15
CA GLU A 124 4.05 -7.60 2.66
C GLU A 124 5.08 -7.25 1.58
N ASP A 125 6.33 -7.59 1.82
CA ASP A 125 7.41 -7.37 0.85
C ASP A 125 7.25 -8.37 -0.30
N THR A 126 6.53 -7.94 -1.33
CA THR A 126 6.33 -8.72 -2.56
C THR A 126 7.51 -8.59 -3.53
N ARG A 127 8.65 -8.03 -3.11
CA ARG A 127 9.83 -7.98 -3.94
C ARG A 127 10.29 -9.40 -4.20
N GLU A 128 10.32 -9.77 -5.45
CA GLU A 128 10.95 -11.01 -5.87
C GLU A 128 12.41 -10.98 -5.37
N VAL A 129 12.80 -12.00 -4.61
CA VAL A 129 14.19 -12.18 -4.21
C VAL A 129 14.96 -12.49 -5.49
N ILE A 130 15.46 -11.44 -6.14
CA ILE A 130 16.25 -11.56 -7.36
C ILE A 130 17.55 -12.27 -6.99
N ASN A 131 17.70 -13.50 -7.45
CA ASN A 131 18.95 -14.23 -7.32
C ASN A 131 19.98 -13.62 -8.29
N ILE A 132 20.80 -12.71 -7.76
CA ILE A 132 21.83 -11.97 -8.53
C ILE A 132 22.75 -12.94 -9.27
N THR A 133 22.99 -14.13 -8.72
CA THR A 133 23.87 -15.14 -9.35
C THR A 133 23.23 -15.74 -10.61
N GLU A 134 21.93 -16.04 -10.56
CA GLU A 134 21.18 -16.54 -11.71
C GLU A 134 21.05 -15.45 -12.78
N LEU A 135 20.70 -14.24 -12.37
CA LEU A 135 20.58 -13.09 -13.29
C LEU A 135 21.90 -12.80 -14.01
N ASN A 136 23.02 -12.83 -13.29
CA ASN A 136 24.35 -12.66 -13.89
C ASN A 136 24.73 -13.83 -14.84
N ALA A 137 24.32 -15.04 -14.55
CA ALA A 137 24.51 -16.17 -15.46
C ALA A 137 23.70 -16.01 -16.74
N GLU A 138 22.47 -15.54 -16.63
CA GLU A 138 21.60 -15.27 -17.77
C GLU A 138 22.13 -14.11 -18.64
N ILE A 139 22.58 -13.03 -18.03
CA ILE A 139 23.23 -11.91 -18.74
C ILE A 139 24.45 -12.41 -19.52
N LYS A 140 25.32 -13.21 -18.91
CA LYS A 140 26.49 -13.78 -19.61
C LYS A 140 26.07 -14.63 -20.81
N ARG A 141 25.01 -15.41 -20.67
CA ARG A 141 24.49 -16.25 -21.76
C ARG A 141 23.95 -15.41 -22.91
N ILE A 142 23.21 -14.32 -22.58
CA ILE A 142 22.66 -13.41 -23.60
C ILE A 142 23.80 -12.69 -24.36
N VAL A 143 24.79 -12.16 -23.63
CA VAL A 143 25.95 -11.47 -24.23
C VAL A 143 26.75 -12.42 -25.13
N ALA A 144 26.97 -13.66 -24.70
CA ALA A 144 27.65 -14.66 -25.55
C ALA A 144 26.87 -14.93 -26.86
N ARG A 145 25.55 -15.05 -26.77
CA ARG A 145 24.70 -15.23 -27.96
C ARG A 145 24.68 -14.02 -28.88
N GLU A 146 24.67 -12.81 -28.29
CA GLU A 146 24.76 -11.57 -29.04
C GLU A 146 26.08 -11.50 -29.84
N GLN A 147 27.21 -11.91 -29.24
CA GLN A 147 28.50 -11.92 -29.92
C GLN A 147 28.52 -12.87 -31.12
N VAL A 148 27.95 -14.06 -30.99
CA VAL A 148 27.84 -15.01 -32.09
C VAL A 148 27.04 -14.44 -33.26
N LEU A 149 25.92 -13.77 -32.95
CA LEU A 149 25.07 -13.15 -33.97
C LEU A 149 25.79 -11.97 -34.67
N ARG A 150 26.57 -11.19 -33.93
CA ARG A 150 27.41 -10.11 -34.53
C ARG A 150 28.45 -10.69 -35.47
N ASP A 151 29.17 -11.73 -35.05
CA ASP A 151 30.18 -12.39 -35.88
C ASP A 151 29.56 -12.99 -37.15
N GLU A 152 28.31 -13.49 -37.09
CA GLU A 152 27.57 -13.97 -38.27
C GLU A 152 27.18 -12.82 -39.21
N ILE A 153 26.74 -11.69 -38.66
CA ILE A 153 26.42 -10.48 -39.44
C ILE A 153 27.68 -9.95 -40.15
N ASP A 154 28.80 -9.86 -39.40
CA ASP A 154 30.08 -9.38 -39.99
C ASP A 154 30.53 -10.28 -41.13
N LYS A 155 30.36 -11.59 -41.05
CA LYS A 155 30.64 -12.52 -42.18
C LYS A 155 29.76 -12.22 -43.39
N ILE A 156 28.44 -12.04 -43.17
CA ILE A 156 27.52 -11.73 -44.28
C ILE A 156 27.89 -10.38 -44.93
N VAL A 157 28.23 -9.37 -44.13
CA VAL A 157 28.64 -8.06 -44.63
C VAL A 157 29.93 -8.19 -45.44
N ALA A 158 30.91 -8.95 -44.99
CA ALA A 158 32.16 -9.20 -45.70
C ALA A 158 31.94 -9.94 -47.02
N GLU A 159 30.99 -10.86 -47.12
CA GLU A 159 30.59 -11.54 -48.35
C GLU A 159 29.94 -10.59 -49.35
N ILE A 160 29.17 -9.59 -48.87
CA ILE A 160 28.50 -8.60 -49.73
C ILE A 160 29.49 -7.54 -50.24
N GLU A 161 30.44 -7.11 -49.37
CA GLU A 161 31.45 -6.09 -49.72
C GLU A 161 32.61 -6.66 -50.58
N GLY A 162 32.75 -7.97 -50.59
CA GLY A 162 33.83 -8.67 -51.30
C GLY A 162 33.46 -9.08 -52.73
N CYS A 163 32.25 -8.70 -53.24
CA CYS A 163 31.79 -8.94 -54.59
C CYS A 163 32.04 -7.75 -55.52
#